data_1c60047ab9412b3b30594ba028bea06e
#
_entry.id   1c60047ab9412b3b30594ba028bea06e
#
_cell.length_a   1.000
_cell.length_b   1.000
_cell.length_c   1.000
_cell.angle_alpha   90.00
_cell.angle_beta   90.00
_cell.angle_gamma   90.00
#
_symmetry.space_group_name_H-M   'P 1'
#
loop_
_entity.id
_entity.type
_entity.pdbx_description
1 polymer ?
#
loop_
_entity_poly.entity_id
_entity_poly.type
_entity_poly.pdbx_seq_one_letter_code
_entity_poly.pdbx_strand_id
1 'polypeptide(L)' 'MLNMTLKEILADPSISYWLKDAIRTAYERDPVEAMRDAQSLIKMLRDRYVQIVTRNLTTLGMGVTP' A
#
# COMPACT_ATOMS: atom_id res chain seq x y z
N MET A 1 -16.94 6.54 -2.11
CA MET A 1 -16.12 5.63 -2.88
C MET A 1 -15.91 6.14 -4.29
N LEU A 2 -14.73 5.97 -4.78
CA LEU A 2 -14.41 6.46 -6.12
C LEU A 2 -15.06 5.60 -7.19
N ASN A 3 -15.69 6.27 -8.14
CA ASN A 3 -16.28 5.58 -9.29
C ASN A 3 -15.41 5.77 -10.52
N MET A 4 -14.12 5.73 -10.32
CA MET A 4 -13.17 5.90 -11.41
C MET A 4 -13.02 4.61 -12.20
N THR A 5 -12.94 4.74 -13.51
CA THR A 5 -12.62 3.61 -14.35
C THR A 5 -11.11 3.35 -14.30
N LEU A 6 -10.71 2.16 -14.72
CA LEU A 6 -9.29 1.83 -14.79
C LEU A 6 -8.54 2.85 -15.65
N LYS A 7 -9.12 3.25 -16.76
CA LYS A 7 -8.52 4.22 -17.66
C LYS A 7 -8.26 5.56 -16.96
N GLU A 8 -9.22 6.01 -16.17
CA GLU A 8 -9.08 7.26 -15.44
C GLU A 8 -7.98 7.16 -14.38
N ILE A 9 -7.92 6.03 -13.68
CA ILE A 9 -6.89 5.81 -12.67
C ILE A 9 -5.51 5.83 -13.31
N LEU A 10 -5.34 5.15 -14.43
CA LEU A 10 -4.05 5.07 -15.08
C LEU A 10 -3.61 6.41 -15.67
N ALA A 11 -4.55 7.30 -15.92
CA ALA A 11 -4.26 8.62 -16.45
C ALA A 11 -4.06 9.68 -15.37
N ASP A 12 -4.38 9.37 -14.12
CA ASP A 12 -4.33 10.33 -13.03
C ASP A 12 -2.88 10.57 -12.58
N PRO A 13 -2.37 11.80 -12.73
CA PRO A 13 -0.98 12.07 -12.35
C PRO A 13 -0.71 12.04 -10.85
N SER A 14 -1.76 12.07 -10.03
CA SER A 14 -1.59 12.02 -8.57
C SER A 14 -1.37 10.60 -8.06
N ILE A 15 -1.58 9.59 -8.90
CA ILE A 15 -1.41 8.19 -8.52
C ILE A 15 -0.02 7.74 -8.96
N SER A 16 0.71 7.11 -8.03
CA SER A 16 2.07 6.65 -8.32
C SER A 16 2.09 5.56 -9.39
N TYR A 17 3.21 5.47 -10.08
CA TYR A 17 3.38 4.41 -11.06
C TYR A 17 3.31 3.03 -10.42
N TRP A 18 3.84 2.92 -9.22
CA TRP A 18 3.78 1.66 -8.48
C TRP A 18 2.33 1.21 -8.26
N LEU A 19 1.48 2.15 -7.86
CA LEU A 19 0.08 1.83 -7.61
C LEU A 19 -0.66 1.55 -8.92
N LYS A 20 -0.36 2.32 -9.97
CA LYS A 20 -0.97 2.09 -11.28
C LYS A 20 -0.65 0.69 -11.79
N ASP A 21 0.59 0.27 -11.67
CA ASP A 21 1.00 -1.06 -12.10
C ASP A 21 0.29 -2.14 -11.29
N ALA A 22 0.19 -1.95 -9.99
CA ALA A 22 -0.49 -2.90 -9.13
C ALA A 22 -1.97 -3.03 -9.51
N ILE A 23 -2.63 -1.91 -9.75
CA ILE A 23 -4.04 -1.92 -10.14
C ILE A 23 -4.21 -2.61 -11.49
N ARG A 24 -3.37 -2.26 -12.46
CA ARG A 24 -3.47 -2.82 -13.79
C ARG A 24 -3.32 -4.34 -13.78
N THR A 25 -2.32 -4.82 -13.08
CA THR A 25 -2.08 -6.26 -13.02
C THR A 25 -3.14 -6.98 -12.18
N ALA A 26 -3.64 -6.32 -11.14
CA ALA A 26 -4.67 -6.91 -10.31
C ALA A 26 -5.97 -7.13 -11.10
N TYR A 27 -6.26 -6.24 -12.04
CA TYR A 27 -7.47 -6.34 -12.84
C TYR A 27 -7.45 -7.55 -13.79
N GLU A 28 -6.26 -8.12 -14.02
CA GLU A 28 -6.12 -9.30 -14.86
C GLU A 28 -6.31 -10.59 -14.08
N ARG A 29 -6.51 -10.47 -12.77
CA ARG A 29 -6.63 -11.63 -11.90
C ARG A 29 -8.07 -11.79 -11.43
N ASP A 30 -8.33 -12.92 -10.79
CA ASP A 30 -9.61 -13.14 -10.14
C ASP A 30 -9.84 -12.04 -9.09
N PRO A 31 -11.00 -11.37 -9.12
CA PRO A 31 -11.23 -10.25 -8.20
C PRO A 31 -11.14 -10.62 -6.73
N VAL A 32 -11.59 -11.80 -6.36
CA VAL A 32 -11.56 -12.22 -4.96
C VAL A 32 -10.13 -12.45 -4.51
N GLU A 33 -9.34 -13.12 -5.34
CA GLU A 33 -7.93 -13.36 -5.02
C GLU A 33 -7.15 -12.06 -4.96
N ALA A 34 -7.39 -11.18 -5.92
CA ALA A 34 -6.70 -9.89 -5.96
C ALA A 34 -7.02 -9.07 -4.71
N MET A 35 -8.27 -9.08 -4.29
CA MET A 35 -8.66 -8.37 -3.08
C MET A 35 -7.99 -8.94 -1.84
N ARG A 36 -7.95 -10.27 -1.73
CA ARG A 36 -7.30 -10.93 -0.60
C ARG A 36 -5.82 -10.63 -0.55
N ASP A 37 -5.17 -10.68 -1.70
CA ASP A 37 -3.74 -10.38 -1.77
C ASP A 37 -3.47 -8.93 -1.41
N ALA A 38 -4.33 -8.02 -1.84
CA ALA A 38 -4.19 -6.61 -1.51
C ALA A 38 -4.33 -6.38 0.00
N GLN A 39 -5.23 -7.09 0.64
CA GLN A 39 -5.39 -7.00 2.10
C GLN A 39 -4.14 -7.49 2.81
N SER A 40 -3.54 -8.56 2.32
CA SER A 40 -2.29 -9.07 2.88
C SER A 40 -1.17 -8.07 2.68
N LEU A 41 -1.13 -7.45 1.52
CA LEU A 41 -0.12 -6.44 1.21
C LEU A 41 -0.24 -5.23 2.14
N ILE A 42 -1.46 -4.76 2.36
CA ILE A 42 -1.70 -3.65 3.27
C ILE A 42 -1.18 -3.98 4.68
N LYS A 43 -1.47 -5.19 5.13
CA LYS A 43 -1.04 -5.60 6.46
C LYS A 43 0.48 -5.60 6.57
N MET A 44 1.15 -6.14 5.57
CA MET A 44 2.61 -6.19 5.58
C MET A 44 3.23 -4.80 5.53
N LEU A 45 2.67 -3.93 4.71
CA LEU A 45 3.18 -2.57 4.60
C LEU A 45 2.93 -1.78 5.87
N ARG A 46 1.80 -2.01 6.52
CA ARG A 46 1.50 -1.36 7.80
C ARG A 46 2.48 -1.82 8.87
N ASP A 47 2.75 -3.13 8.92
CA ASP A 47 3.71 -3.66 9.90
C ASP A 47 5.09 -3.06 9.66
N ARG A 48 5.50 -2.95 8.41
CA ARG A 48 6.78 -2.33 8.07
C ARG A 48 6.82 -0.87 8.49
N TYR A 49 5.73 -0.15 8.27
CA TYR A 49 5.64 1.25 8.67
C TYR A 49 5.82 1.39 10.17
N VAL A 50 5.12 0.56 10.94
CA VAL A 50 5.23 0.59 12.40
C VAL A 50 6.64 0.29 12.85
N GLN A 51 7.29 -0.69 12.23
CA GLN A 51 8.67 -1.04 12.58
C GLN A 51 9.63 0.11 12.33
N ILE A 52 9.47 0.80 11.21
CA ILE A 52 10.35 1.91 10.86
C ILE A 52 10.13 3.07 11.81
N VAL A 53 8.89 3.40 12.11
CA VAL A 53 8.57 4.51 13.02
C VAL A 53 9.09 4.20 14.43
N THR A 54 8.89 2.99 14.90
CA THR A 54 9.37 2.58 16.21
C THR A 54 10.89 2.65 16.28
N ARG A 55 11.57 2.20 15.25
CA ARG A 55 13.01 2.26 15.19
C ARG A 55 13.53 3.70 15.23
N ASN A 56 12.88 4.57 14.51
CA ASN A 56 13.28 5.98 14.48
C ASN A 56 13.10 6.63 15.85
N LEU A 57 11.99 6.32 16.54
CA LEU A 57 11.76 6.84 17.88
C LEU A 57 12.86 6.35 18.82
N THR A 58 13.24 5.08 18.72
CA THR A 58 14.30 4.53 19.56
C THR A 58 15.62 5.22 19.25
N THR A 59 15.91 5.41 17.97
CA THR A 59 17.14 6.06 17.54
C THR A 59 17.25 7.48 18.06
N LEU A 60 16.12 8.18 18.13
CA LEU A 60 16.09 9.55 18.61
C LEU A 60 16.13 9.63 20.15
N GLY A 61 16.16 8.49 20.81
CA GLY A 61 16.21 8.48 22.27
C GLY A 61 14.97 9.00 22.94
N MET A 62 13.84 8.75 22.37
CA MET A 62 12.57 9.25 22.87
C MET A 62 12.04 8.48 24.05
N GLY A 63 12.93 7.85 24.79
CA GLY A 63 12.53 7.14 26.00
C GLY A 63 11.90 5.79 25.74
N VAL A 64 11.88 5.36 24.54
CA VAL A 64 11.36 4.05 24.20
C VAL A 64 12.48 3.05 24.39
N THR A 65 12.43 2.36 25.48
CA THR A 65 13.39 1.29 25.70
C THR A 65 12.71 -0.03 25.53
N PRO A 66 13.39 -0.95 24.92
CA PRO A 66 12.84 -2.31 24.77
C PRO A 66 12.54 -2.95 26.11
#